data_0aabf2890e9b91858b4be79226dc7666
#
_entry.id   0aabf2890e9b91858b4be79226dc7666
#
_cell.length_a   1.000
_cell.length_b   1.000
_cell.length_c   1.000
_cell.angle_alpha   90.00
_cell.angle_beta   90.00
_cell.angle_gamma   90.00
#
_symmetry.space_group_name_H-M   'P 1'
#
loop_
_entity.id
_entity.type
_entity.pdbx_description
1 polymer ?
#
loop_
_entity_poly.entity_id
_entity_poly.type
_entity_poly.pdbx_seq_one_letter_code
_entity_poly.pdbx_strand_id
1 'polypeptide(L)'
;FLVVALVVLGHFSVAGELGLMTSFWITFTQIFSSNMRSIVVSEQNRNYALITMAYRVFFSSGMLFIFYLASSIIFEFENQKLINVISILIMTQWINEMSLVQYEIKNKIKIFKIFSFLNLIIILASGLSIYFLKFEYLSNIILLYSLTIFLSFYRNLLDSLKKIVNTSLKIISDLNLKTIAFLSSFSIIISSFAWRIIIYYIFDKSLAGVFFASFSIGSFPGTLFNSVIGPSFIKQKIKISYNLKRLLL
;
A
#
# COMPACT_ATOMS: atom_id res chain seq x y z
N PHE A 1 11.02 2.67 4.26
CA PHE A 1 11.72 3.75 4.98
C PHE A 1 11.77 3.49 6.49
N LEU A 2 10.63 3.26 7.17
CA LEU A 2 10.57 3.13 8.63
C LEU A 2 11.50 2.02 9.17
N VAL A 3 11.46 0.82 8.56
CA VAL A 3 12.31 -0.31 8.94
C VAL A 3 13.79 0.04 8.80
N VAL A 4 14.18 0.72 7.72
CA VAL A 4 15.56 1.17 7.49
C VAL A 4 15.98 2.19 8.55
N ALA A 5 15.12 3.18 8.84
CA ALA A 5 15.41 4.20 9.86
C ALA A 5 15.60 3.57 11.24
N LEU A 6 14.79 2.59 11.61
CA LEU A 6 14.92 1.86 12.88
C LEU A 6 16.24 1.12 12.98
N VAL A 7 16.67 0.46 11.91
CA VAL A 7 17.97 -0.26 11.89
C VAL A 7 19.14 0.72 12.02
N VAL A 8 19.12 1.83 11.28
CA VAL A 8 20.17 2.87 11.35
C VAL A 8 20.29 3.46 12.76
N LEU A 9 19.17 3.55 13.48
CA LEU A 9 19.13 4.08 14.84
C LEU A 9 19.31 2.99 15.94
N GLY A 10 19.63 1.75 15.56
CA GLY A 10 19.96 0.67 16.49
C GLY A 10 18.76 -0.09 17.07
N HIS A 11 17.54 0.16 16.58
CA HIS A 11 16.32 -0.51 17.04
C HIS A 11 16.03 -1.78 16.21
N PHE A 12 16.94 -2.73 16.22
CA PHE A 12 16.93 -3.90 15.34
C PHE A 12 15.73 -4.83 15.55
N SER A 13 15.39 -5.15 16.79
CA SER A 13 14.25 -6.04 17.14
C SER A 13 12.93 -5.45 16.63
N VAL A 14 12.69 -4.18 16.91
CA VAL A 14 11.48 -3.47 16.44
C VAL A 14 11.43 -3.42 14.91
N ALA A 15 12.58 -3.24 14.26
CA ALA A 15 12.68 -3.27 12.80
C ALA A 15 12.32 -4.65 12.23
N GLY A 16 12.69 -5.74 12.91
CA GLY A 16 12.32 -7.10 12.55
C GLY A 16 10.81 -7.33 12.62
N GLU A 17 10.18 -6.94 13.73
CA GLU A 17 8.73 -7.05 13.90
C GLU A 17 7.96 -6.23 12.86
N LEU A 18 8.37 -4.98 12.64
CA LEU A 18 7.75 -4.12 11.66
C LEU A 18 7.99 -4.59 10.22
N GLY A 19 9.17 -5.14 9.94
CA GLY A 19 9.50 -5.69 8.63
C GLY A 19 8.62 -6.89 8.27
N LEU A 20 8.40 -7.79 9.22
CA LEU A 20 7.49 -8.92 9.03
C LEU A 20 6.05 -8.44 8.80
N MET A 21 5.56 -7.56 9.67
CA MET A 21 4.19 -7.06 9.61
C MET A 21 3.93 -6.24 8.33
N THR A 22 4.81 -5.32 7.96
CA THR A 22 4.66 -4.55 6.71
C THR A 22 4.66 -5.47 5.50
N SER A 23 5.46 -6.54 5.53
CA SER A 23 5.48 -7.55 4.47
C SER A 23 4.15 -8.29 4.35
N PHE A 24 3.54 -8.65 5.47
CA PHE A 24 2.20 -9.25 5.49
C PHE A 24 1.19 -8.34 4.79
N TRP A 25 1.13 -7.08 5.19
CA TRP A 25 0.18 -6.13 4.62
C TRP A 25 0.44 -5.80 3.15
N ILE A 26 1.71 -5.67 2.74
CA ILE A 26 2.07 -5.47 1.33
C ILE A 26 1.63 -6.69 0.50
N THR A 27 1.91 -7.90 0.98
CA THR A 27 1.48 -9.15 0.34
C THR A 27 -0.03 -9.17 0.18
N PHE A 28 -0.76 -8.92 1.24
CA PHE A 28 -2.22 -8.87 1.23
C PHE A 28 -2.75 -7.82 0.23
N THR A 29 -2.30 -6.58 0.34
CA THR A 29 -2.76 -5.50 -0.54
C THR A 29 -2.43 -5.77 -2.01
N GLN A 30 -1.29 -6.39 -2.31
CA GLN A 30 -0.91 -6.75 -3.68
C GLN A 30 -1.81 -7.85 -4.25
N ILE A 31 -2.10 -8.90 -3.48
CA ILE A 31 -3.02 -9.97 -3.89
C ILE A 31 -4.39 -9.38 -4.25
N PHE A 32 -4.95 -8.57 -3.39
CA PHE A 32 -6.29 -8.00 -3.58
C PHE A 32 -6.33 -6.75 -4.47
N SER A 33 -5.19 -6.17 -4.82
CA SER A 33 -5.12 -5.06 -5.78
C SER A 33 -5.21 -5.51 -7.24
N SER A 34 -4.71 -6.70 -7.59
CA SER A 34 -4.81 -7.33 -8.93
C SER A 34 -4.63 -6.36 -10.11
N ASN A 35 -3.68 -5.43 -10.03
CA ASN A 35 -3.49 -4.36 -11.03
C ASN A 35 -4.71 -3.44 -11.27
N MET A 36 -5.68 -3.43 -10.34
CA MET A 36 -6.92 -2.66 -10.50
C MET A 36 -6.68 -1.17 -10.75
N ARG A 37 -5.61 -0.60 -10.19
CA ARG A 37 -5.26 0.80 -10.47
C ARG A 37 -5.01 1.03 -11.96
N SER A 38 -4.20 0.20 -12.60
CA SER A 38 -3.88 0.35 -14.02
C SER A 38 -5.10 0.14 -14.90
N ILE A 39 -5.97 -0.79 -14.56
CA ILE A 39 -7.24 -1.03 -15.27
C ILE A 39 -8.15 0.20 -15.17
N VAL A 40 -8.37 0.71 -13.95
CA VAL A 40 -9.23 1.88 -13.72
C VAL A 40 -8.71 3.13 -14.43
N VAL A 41 -7.38 3.34 -14.45
CA VAL A 41 -6.76 4.47 -15.15
C VAL A 41 -6.87 4.31 -16.66
N SER A 42 -6.66 3.10 -17.21
CA SER A 42 -6.75 2.85 -18.66
C SER A 42 -8.18 2.99 -19.20
N GLU A 43 -9.17 2.54 -18.45
CA GLU A 43 -10.58 2.63 -18.82
C GLU A 43 -11.19 4.00 -18.52
N GLN A 44 -10.48 4.86 -17.77
CA GLN A 44 -10.96 6.17 -17.33
C GLN A 44 -12.34 6.14 -16.64
N ASN A 45 -12.69 5.01 -16.03
CA ASN A 45 -14.02 4.77 -15.48
C ASN A 45 -14.07 5.08 -13.98
N ARG A 46 -14.60 6.26 -13.65
CA ARG A 46 -14.79 6.69 -12.26
C ARG A 46 -15.64 5.71 -11.43
N ASN A 47 -16.59 5.05 -12.05
CA ASN A 47 -17.48 4.13 -11.36
C ASN A 47 -16.74 2.90 -10.85
N TYR A 48 -15.82 2.38 -11.64
CA TYR A 48 -14.93 1.31 -11.21
C TYR A 48 -14.06 1.71 -10.02
N ALA A 49 -13.51 2.93 -10.02
CA ALA A 49 -12.72 3.43 -8.89
C ALA A 49 -13.54 3.47 -7.59
N LEU A 50 -14.80 3.92 -7.64
CA LEU A 50 -15.67 3.99 -6.47
C LEU A 50 -16.04 2.60 -5.95
N ILE A 51 -16.39 1.66 -6.83
CA ILE A 51 -16.73 0.28 -6.45
C ILE A 51 -15.53 -0.42 -5.84
N THR A 52 -14.36 -0.30 -6.47
CA THR A 52 -13.11 -0.87 -5.96
C THR A 52 -12.74 -0.28 -4.60
N MET A 53 -12.94 1.02 -4.39
CA MET A 53 -12.71 1.68 -3.12
C MET A 53 -13.59 1.08 -2.00
N ALA A 54 -14.87 0.91 -2.25
CA ALA A 54 -15.79 0.36 -1.28
C ALA A 54 -15.50 -1.13 -0.98
N TYR A 55 -15.11 -1.91 -1.99
CA TYR A 55 -14.62 -3.27 -1.82
C TYR A 55 -13.38 -3.32 -0.90
N ARG A 56 -12.41 -2.42 -1.12
CA ARG A 56 -11.21 -2.31 -0.28
C ARG A 56 -11.55 -1.96 1.18
N VAL A 57 -12.54 -1.10 1.41
CA VAL A 57 -12.99 -0.78 2.78
C VAL A 57 -13.53 -2.01 3.48
N PHE A 58 -14.40 -2.76 2.81
CA PHE A 58 -14.99 -3.97 3.39
C PHE A 58 -13.92 -5.02 3.73
N PHE A 59 -13.02 -5.29 2.77
CA PHE A 59 -11.93 -6.25 2.98
C PHE A 59 -10.93 -5.78 4.04
N SER A 60 -10.54 -4.50 4.05
CA SER A 60 -9.59 -3.98 5.03
C SER A 60 -10.12 -4.03 6.45
N SER A 61 -11.41 -3.75 6.66
CA SER A 61 -12.00 -3.82 8.01
C SER A 61 -12.02 -5.25 8.55
N GLY A 62 -12.42 -6.22 7.73
CA GLY A 62 -12.41 -7.65 8.11
C GLY A 62 -11.00 -8.15 8.40
N MET A 63 -10.03 -7.80 7.54
CA MET A 63 -8.66 -8.26 7.71
C MET A 63 -7.94 -7.58 8.87
N LEU A 64 -8.19 -6.30 9.14
CA LEU A 64 -7.66 -5.64 10.34
C LEU A 64 -8.17 -6.32 11.61
N PHE A 65 -9.45 -6.72 11.64
CA PHE A 65 -10.02 -7.45 12.77
C PHE A 65 -9.36 -8.82 12.94
N ILE A 66 -9.22 -9.60 11.87
CA ILE A 66 -8.54 -10.91 11.91
C ILE A 66 -7.08 -10.74 12.32
N PHE A 67 -6.37 -9.75 11.77
CA PHE A 67 -4.99 -9.48 12.11
C PHE A 67 -4.83 -9.08 13.58
N TYR A 68 -5.71 -8.25 14.12
CA TYR A 68 -5.69 -7.86 15.52
C TYR A 68 -5.81 -9.08 16.44
N LEU A 69 -6.75 -9.98 16.15
CA LEU A 69 -6.91 -11.23 16.90
C LEU A 69 -5.68 -12.14 16.76
N ALA A 70 -5.20 -12.33 15.53
CA ALA A 70 -4.04 -13.19 15.27
C ALA A 70 -2.75 -12.64 15.90
N SER A 71 -2.54 -11.32 15.84
CA SER A 71 -1.33 -10.70 16.39
C SER A 71 -1.26 -10.78 17.92
N SER A 72 -2.40 -10.77 18.59
CA SER A 72 -2.46 -10.93 20.05
C SER A 72 -2.24 -12.37 20.53
N ILE A 73 -2.48 -13.38 19.67
CA ILE A 73 -2.41 -14.79 20.03
C ILE A 73 -1.12 -15.45 19.51
N ILE A 74 -0.67 -15.10 18.29
CA ILE A 74 0.37 -15.84 17.58
C ILE A 74 1.73 -15.15 17.63
N PHE A 75 1.78 -13.82 17.52
CA PHE A 75 3.04 -13.12 17.23
C PHE A 75 3.71 -12.47 18.44
N GLU A 76 3.08 -12.30 19.58
CA GLU A 76 3.64 -11.70 20.80
C GLU A 76 4.61 -10.53 20.55
N PHE A 77 4.14 -9.53 19.81
CA PHE A 77 4.95 -8.37 19.44
C PHE A 77 5.24 -7.49 20.67
N GLU A 78 6.48 -7.05 20.82
CA GLU A 78 6.91 -6.16 21.90
C GLU A 78 6.22 -4.78 21.82
N ASN A 79 6.02 -4.28 20.57
CA ASN A 79 5.41 -2.98 20.31
C ASN A 79 4.05 -3.08 19.62
N GLN A 80 3.12 -3.84 20.19
CA GLN A 80 1.79 -4.12 19.63
C GLN A 80 1.04 -2.84 19.20
N LYS A 81 1.12 -1.75 20.00
CA LYS A 81 0.48 -0.47 19.69
C LYS A 81 1.00 0.10 18.37
N LEU A 82 2.31 0.12 18.17
CA LEU A 82 2.95 0.64 16.96
C LEU A 82 2.55 -0.20 15.74
N ILE A 83 2.55 -1.52 15.88
CA ILE A 83 2.17 -2.46 14.83
C ILE A 83 0.72 -2.26 14.39
N ASN A 84 -0.20 -2.13 15.34
CA ASN A 84 -1.61 -1.89 15.04
C ASN A 84 -1.83 -0.55 14.30
N VAL A 85 -1.16 0.50 14.73
CA VAL A 85 -1.27 1.83 14.10
C VAL A 85 -0.70 1.83 12.67
N ILE A 86 0.42 1.13 12.45
CA ILE A 86 1.00 1.00 11.09
C ILE A 86 0.09 0.14 10.20
N SER A 87 -0.54 -0.89 10.74
CA SER A 87 -1.53 -1.69 10.01
C SER A 87 -2.70 -0.82 9.53
N ILE A 88 -3.23 0.03 10.39
CA ILE A 88 -4.27 1.01 10.05
C ILE A 88 -3.77 1.96 8.97
N LEU A 89 -2.54 2.47 9.07
CA LEU A 89 -1.96 3.36 8.07
C LEU A 89 -1.90 2.69 6.69
N ILE A 90 -1.35 1.47 6.60
CA ILE A 90 -1.21 0.76 5.33
C ILE A 90 -2.58 0.53 4.69
N MET A 91 -3.58 0.10 5.47
CA MET A 91 -4.93 -0.11 4.98
C MET A 91 -5.58 1.20 4.51
N THR A 92 -5.41 2.28 5.27
CA THR A 92 -5.92 3.60 4.90
C THR A 92 -5.28 4.11 3.60
N GLN A 93 -3.97 3.91 3.43
CA GLN A 93 -3.27 4.24 2.19
C GLN A 93 -3.76 3.40 1.01
N TRP A 94 -3.98 2.12 1.21
CA TRP A 94 -4.51 1.22 0.18
C TRP A 94 -5.91 1.63 -0.32
N ILE A 95 -6.79 2.02 0.59
CA ILE A 95 -8.11 2.55 0.24
C ILE A 95 -7.97 3.89 -0.51
N ASN A 96 -7.12 4.80 0.01
CA ASN A 96 -6.92 6.12 -0.56
C ASN A 96 -6.31 6.08 -1.97
N GLU A 97 -5.56 5.05 -2.32
CA GLU A 97 -5.02 4.86 -3.67
C GLU A 97 -6.13 4.98 -4.73
N MET A 98 -7.33 4.40 -4.49
CA MET A 98 -8.47 4.52 -5.42
C MET A 98 -9.07 5.92 -5.46
N SER A 99 -9.00 6.67 -4.38
CA SER A 99 -9.37 8.09 -4.37
C SER A 99 -8.40 8.92 -5.21
N LEU A 100 -7.09 8.65 -5.09
CA LEU A 100 -6.07 9.32 -5.90
C LEU A 100 -6.23 9.03 -7.39
N VAL A 101 -6.58 7.80 -7.76
CA VAL A 101 -6.90 7.44 -9.16
C VAL A 101 -8.03 8.32 -9.72
N GLN A 102 -9.06 8.63 -8.95
CA GLN A 102 -10.12 9.53 -9.42
C GLN A 102 -9.61 10.95 -9.72
N TYR A 103 -8.63 11.43 -8.95
CA TYR A 103 -7.98 12.73 -9.21
C TYR A 103 -7.03 12.65 -10.40
N GLU A 104 -6.37 11.51 -10.60
CA GLU A 104 -5.54 11.24 -11.79
C GLU A 104 -6.36 11.30 -13.07
N ILE A 105 -7.51 10.62 -13.12
CA ILE A 105 -8.46 10.66 -14.25
C ILE A 105 -8.92 12.10 -14.54
N LYS A 106 -9.12 12.92 -13.51
CA LYS A 106 -9.53 14.32 -13.64
C LYS A 106 -8.37 15.30 -13.90
N ASN A 107 -7.13 14.82 -14.08
CA ASN A 107 -5.91 15.62 -14.23
C ASN A 107 -5.69 16.66 -13.10
N LYS A 108 -6.13 16.37 -11.88
CA LYS A 108 -5.97 17.27 -10.74
C LYS A 108 -4.59 17.15 -10.09
N ILE A 109 -3.53 17.51 -10.81
CA ILE A 109 -2.12 17.40 -10.38
C ILE A 109 -1.84 18.11 -9.05
N LYS A 110 -2.55 19.21 -8.75
CA LYS A 110 -2.38 19.96 -7.50
C LYS A 110 -2.58 19.11 -6.25
N ILE A 111 -3.54 18.18 -6.28
CA ILE A 111 -3.84 17.28 -5.14
C ILE A 111 -2.68 16.31 -4.90
N PHE A 112 -2.08 15.78 -5.98
CA PHE A 112 -0.89 14.91 -5.86
C PHE A 112 0.29 15.63 -5.22
N LYS A 113 0.53 16.90 -5.59
CA LYS A 113 1.61 17.70 -5.00
C LYS A 113 1.41 17.90 -3.50
N ILE A 114 0.17 18.23 -3.08
CA ILE A 114 -0.16 18.38 -1.66
C ILE A 114 0.05 17.04 -0.92
N PHE A 115 -0.40 15.95 -1.51
CA PHE A 115 -0.26 14.62 -0.90
C PHE A 115 1.21 14.19 -0.77
N SER A 116 2.03 14.44 -1.79
CA SER A 116 3.47 14.18 -1.75
C SER A 116 4.18 15.02 -0.69
N PHE A 117 3.80 16.28 -0.54
CA PHE A 117 4.35 17.16 0.48
C PHE A 117 3.98 16.72 1.90
N LEU A 118 2.73 16.31 2.13
CA LEU A 118 2.29 15.74 3.40
C LEU A 118 3.06 14.46 3.74
N ASN A 119 3.25 13.57 2.77
CA ASN A 119 4.07 12.37 2.95
C ASN A 119 5.51 12.70 3.37
N LEU A 120 6.12 13.71 2.75
CA LEU A 120 7.48 14.14 3.10
C LEU A 120 7.56 14.64 4.54
N ILE A 121 6.61 15.50 4.96
CA ILE A 121 6.56 16.03 6.34
C ILE A 121 6.47 14.87 7.35
N ILE A 122 5.68 13.85 7.07
CA ILE A 122 5.50 12.74 7.99
C ILE A 122 6.71 11.82 8.05
N ILE A 123 7.37 11.59 6.91
CA ILE A 123 8.63 10.86 6.89
C ILE A 123 9.65 11.56 7.79
N LEU A 124 9.77 12.89 7.68
CA LEU A 124 10.66 13.69 8.50
C LEU A 124 10.25 13.66 9.99
N ALA A 125 8.96 13.87 10.29
CA ALA A 125 8.45 13.82 11.66
C ALA A 125 8.64 12.44 12.30
N SER A 126 8.43 11.36 11.53
CA SER A 126 8.68 9.99 12.01
C SER A 126 10.17 9.73 12.27
N GLY A 127 11.05 10.20 11.41
CA GLY A 127 12.50 10.13 11.61
C GLY A 127 12.95 10.88 12.87
N LEU A 128 12.45 12.10 13.06
CA LEU A 128 12.74 12.90 14.27
C LEU A 128 12.18 12.23 15.53
N SER A 129 10.99 11.66 15.49
CA SER A 129 10.42 10.99 16.65
C SER A 129 11.17 9.73 17.05
N ILE A 130 11.70 8.96 16.08
CA ILE A 130 12.54 7.80 16.39
C ILE A 130 13.88 8.25 17.00
N TYR A 131 14.45 9.34 16.50
CA TYR A 131 15.76 9.85 16.96
C TYR A 131 15.71 10.45 18.37
N PHE A 132 14.71 11.33 18.63
CA PHE A 132 14.65 12.09 19.88
C PHE A 132 13.74 11.48 20.94
N LEU A 133 12.75 10.66 20.56
CA LEU A 133 11.60 10.37 21.35
C LEU A 133 11.30 8.86 21.42
N LYS A 134 10.43 8.53 22.32
CA LYS A 134 9.96 7.17 22.54
C LYS A 134 9.01 6.74 21.41
N PHE A 135 8.93 5.43 21.15
CA PHE A 135 8.00 4.81 20.20
C PHE A 135 6.53 5.21 20.38
N GLU A 136 6.16 5.64 21.56
CA GLU A 136 4.81 6.11 21.87
C GLU A 136 4.43 7.33 21.03
N TYR A 137 5.33 8.32 20.89
CA TYR A 137 5.10 9.51 20.04
C TYR A 137 5.06 9.13 18.56
N LEU A 138 5.87 8.18 18.12
CA LEU A 138 5.84 7.67 16.76
C LEU A 138 4.46 7.11 16.41
N SER A 139 3.88 6.29 17.30
CA SER A 139 2.54 5.74 17.13
C SER A 139 1.49 6.84 16.97
N ASN A 140 1.55 7.89 17.80
CA ASN A 140 0.60 8.99 17.74
C ASN A 140 0.74 9.82 16.44
N ILE A 141 1.97 10.08 15.98
CA ILE A 141 2.23 10.78 14.70
C ILE A 141 1.65 9.98 13.54
N ILE A 142 1.88 8.67 13.50
CA ILE A 142 1.36 7.78 12.45
C ILE A 142 -0.17 7.71 12.51
N LEU A 143 -0.76 7.68 13.70
CA LEU A 143 -2.22 7.69 13.85
C LEU A 143 -2.82 8.99 13.31
N LEU A 144 -2.28 10.14 13.70
CA LEU A 144 -2.73 11.45 13.19
C LEU A 144 -2.63 11.50 11.66
N TYR A 145 -1.57 10.93 11.09
CA TYR A 145 -1.44 10.84 9.64
C TYR A 145 -2.51 9.97 9.00
N SER A 146 -2.78 8.80 9.56
CA SER A 146 -3.85 7.93 9.08
C SER A 146 -5.19 8.66 9.07
N LEU A 147 -5.48 9.44 10.12
CA LEU A 147 -6.69 10.26 10.22
C LEU A 147 -6.72 11.37 9.15
N THR A 148 -5.60 12.07 8.91
CA THR A 148 -5.55 13.11 7.86
C THR A 148 -5.77 12.52 6.46
N ILE A 149 -5.19 11.35 6.17
CA ILE A 149 -5.45 10.63 4.93
C ILE A 149 -6.95 10.29 4.84
N PHE A 150 -7.51 9.69 5.88
CA PHE A 150 -8.93 9.32 5.92
C PHE A 150 -9.84 10.51 5.64
N LEU A 151 -9.61 11.63 6.32
CA LEU A 151 -10.39 12.85 6.11
C LEU A 151 -10.26 13.41 4.69
N SER A 152 -9.11 13.24 4.04
CA SER A 152 -8.88 13.72 2.67
C SER A 152 -9.75 13.01 1.62
N PHE A 153 -10.13 11.76 1.86
CA PHE A 153 -10.94 10.97 0.92
C PHE A 153 -12.35 10.61 1.44
N TYR A 154 -12.73 11.09 2.62
CA TYR A 154 -14.01 10.78 3.25
C TYR A 154 -15.23 10.99 2.33
N ARG A 155 -15.26 12.09 1.58
CA ARG A 155 -16.35 12.37 0.60
C ARG A 155 -16.40 11.31 -0.49
N ASN A 156 -15.26 10.92 -1.05
CA ASN A 156 -15.20 9.87 -2.05
C ASN A 156 -15.62 8.51 -1.47
N LEU A 157 -15.33 8.27 -0.19
CA LEU A 157 -15.76 7.07 0.53
C LEU A 157 -17.28 7.02 0.66
N LEU A 158 -17.92 8.11 1.07
CA LEU A 158 -19.39 8.18 1.16
C LEU A 158 -20.06 7.94 -0.21
N ASP A 159 -19.50 8.54 -1.28
CA ASP A 159 -19.98 8.33 -2.64
C ASP A 159 -19.82 6.85 -3.06
N SER A 160 -18.74 6.20 -2.65
CA SER A 160 -18.50 4.79 -2.96
C SER A 160 -19.48 3.86 -2.26
N LEU A 161 -19.74 4.08 -0.97
CA LEU A 161 -20.69 3.27 -0.19
C LEU A 161 -22.14 3.41 -0.71
N LYS A 162 -22.58 4.63 -1.01
CA LYS A 162 -23.90 4.86 -1.62
C LYS A 162 -24.06 4.14 -2.96
N LYS A 163 -22.97 4.00 -3.70
CA LYS A 163 -22.99 3.38 -5.02
C LYS A 163 -23.10 1.86 -4.95
N ILE A 164 -22.45 1.20 -3.98
CA ILE A 164 -22.61 -0.26 -3.78
C ILE A 164 -24.05 -0.61 -3.50
N VAL A 165 -24.73 0.15 -2.65
CA VAL A 165 -26.12 -0.10 -2.31
C VAL A 165 -27.03 -0.06 -3.56
N ASN A 166 -26.69 0.75 -4.55
CA ASN A 166 -27.48 0.97 -5.76
C ASN A 166 -27.02 0.16 -6.98
N THR A 167 -25.90 -0.57 -6.89
CA THR A 167 -25.33 -1.27 -8.05
C THR A 167 -25.51 -2.78 -7.88
N SER A 168 -26.20 -3.41 -8.81
CA SER A 168 -26.39 -4.86 -8.82
C SER A 168 -25.04 -5.59 -8.88
N LEU A 169 -24.96 -6.74 -8.24
CA LEU A 169 -23.81 -7.66 -8.14
C LEU A 169 -23.16 -8.03 -9.50
N LYS A 170 -23.80 -7.68 -10.61
CA LYS A 170 -23.35 -7.96 -11.97
C LYS A 170 -21.99 -7.34 -12.33
N ILE A 171 -21.61 -6.21 -11.72
CA ILE A 171 -20.31 -5.56 -11.98
C ILE A 171 -19.15 -6.30 -11.26
N ILE A 172 -19.45 -7.02 -10.18
CA ILE A 172 -18.45 -7.81 -9.45
C ILE A 172 -18.06 -9.06 -10.24
N SER A 173 -18.97 -9.64 -11.04
CA SER A 173 -18.69 -10.80 -11.89
C SER A 173 -17.84 -10.45 -13.12
N ASP A 174 -17.93 -9.21 -13.62
CA ASP A 174 -17.15 -8.74 -14.77
C ASP A 174 -15.69 -8.40 -14.38
N LEU A 175 -15.39 -8.33 -13.08
CA LEU A 175 -14.03 -8.37 -12.54
C LEU A 175 -13.45 -9.79 -12.68
N ASN A 176 -13.67 -10.45 -13.80
CA ASN A 176 -13.04 -11.70 -14.14
C ASN A 176 -11.52 -11.52 -14.09
N LEU A 177 -11.01 -11.72 -12.88
CA LEU A 177 -9.60 -11.93 -12.60
C LEU A 177 -9.17 -12.98 -13.62
N LYS A 178 -8.33 -12.60 -14.56
CA LYS A 178 -7.71 -13.57 -15.47
C LYS A 178 -6.99 -14.56 -14.55
N THR A 179 -7.63 -15.71 -14.32
CA THR A 179 -7.32 -16.64 -13.22
C THR A 179 -5.85 -17.06 -13.23
N ILE A 180 -5.24 -17.16 -14.41
CA ILE A 180 -3.83 -17.53 -14.56
C ILE A 180 -2.89 -16.42 -14.10
N ALA A 181 -3.16 -15.17 -14.46
CA ALA A 181 -2.35 -14.01 -14.02
C ALA A 181 -2.48 -13.78 -12.52
N PHE A 182 -3.66 -14.05 -11.96
CA PHE A 182 -3.87 -14.01 -10.51
C PHE A 182 -3.08 -15.11 -9.80
N LEU A 183 -3.13 -16.36 -10.29
CA LEU A 183 -2.41 -17.46 -9.66
C LEU A 183 -0.90 -17.28 -9.68
N SER A 184 -0.33 -16.81 -10.79
CA SER A 184 1.11 -16.55 -10.89
C SER A 184 1.56 -15.42 -9.95
N SER A 185 0.81 -14.31 -9.90
CA SER A 185 1.08 -13.21 -8.97
C SER A 185 0.95 -13.67 -7.51
N PHE A 186 -0.09 -14.44 -7.20
CA PHE A 186 -0.34 -15.00 -5.88
C PHE A 186 0.82 -15.89 -5.41
N SER A 187 1.31 -16.80 -6.26
CA SER A 187 2.44 -17.67 -5.92
C SER A 187 3.72 -16.89 -5.61
N ILE A 188 4.06 -15.88 -6.43
CA ILE A 188 5.24 -15.04 -6.23
C ILE A 188 5.13 -14.25 -4.93
N ILE A 189 3.96 -13.67 -4.66
CA ILE A 189 3.71 -12.82 -3.51
C ILE A 189 3.75 -13.65 -2.21
N ILE A 190 3.08 -14.82 -2.20
CA ILE A 190 3.14 -15.72 -1.04
C ILE A 190 4.54 -16.25 -0.80
N SER A 191 5.25 -16.65 -1.84
CA SER A 191 6.64 -17.09 -1.72
C SER A 191 7.51 -15.97 -1.10
N SER A 192 7.33 -14.72 -1.54
CA SER A 192 8.07 -13.57 -0.99
C SER A 192 7.73 -13.27 0.47
N PHE A 193 6.56 -13.64 0.95
CA PHE A 193 6.18 -13.53 2.36
C PHE A 193 6.67 -14.73 3.19
N ALA A 194 6.56 -15.95 2.64
CA ALA A 194 6.94 -17.18 3.33
C ALA A 194 8.41 -17.17 3.75
N TRP A 195 9.34 -16.75 2.87
CA TRP A 195 10.74 -16.70 3.24
C TRP A 195 11.03 -15.67 4.36
N ARG A 196 10.24 -14.59 4.46
CA ARG A 196 10.38 -13.61 5.55
C ARG A 196 9.92 -14.16 6.89
N ILE A 197 8.86 -14.95 6.89
CA ILE A 197 8.45 -15.72 8.08
C ILE A 197 9.58 -16.65 8.50
N ILE A 198 10.15 -17.40 7.55
CA ILE A 198 11.25 -18.32 7.81
C ILE A 198 12.43 -17.58 8.44
N ILE A 199 12.86 -16.46 7.89
CA ILE A 199 13.96 -15.66 8.45
C ILE A 199 13.61 -15.17 9.85
N TYR A 200 12.40 -14.65 10.08
CA TYR A 200 12.00 -14.13 11.38
C TYR A 200 12.00 -15.18 12.50
N TYR A 201 11.67 -16.43 12.17
CA TYR A 201 11.64 -17.52 13.16
C TYR A 201 12.96 -18.29 13.28
N ILE A 202 13.76 -18.39 12.23
CA ILE A 202 15.06 -19.09 12.27
C ILE A 202 16.16 -18.19 12.87
N PHE A 203 16.15 -16.90 12.54
CA PHE A 203 17.10 -15.94 13.05
C PHE A 203 16.46 -15.13 14.18
N ASP A 204 17.30 -14.54 15.02
CA ASP A 204 16.83 -13.59 16.03
C ASP A 204 16.12 -12.39 15.36
N LYS A 205 15.12 -11.81 16.07
CA LYS A 205 14.36 -10.63 15.62
C LYS A 205 15.27 -9.49 15.15
N SER A 206 16.41 -9.31 15.80
CA SER A 206 17.40 -8.27 15.46
C SER A 206 18.05 -8.51 14.10
N LEU A 207 18.48 -9.72 13.83
CA LEU A 207 19.06 -10.10 12.53
C LEU A 207 18.01 -10.02 11.42
N ALA A 208 16.79 -10.45 11.69
CA ALA A 208 15.67 -10.31 10.76
C ALA A 208 15.43 -8.83 10.41
N GLY A 209 15.52 -7.92 11.39
CA GLY A 209 15.41 -6.48 11.17
C GLY A 209 16.44 -5.93 10.19
N VAL A 210 17.71 -6.28 10.38
CA VAL A 210 18.81 -5.88 9.47
C VAL A 210 18.56 -6.44 8.06
N PHE A 211 18.14 -7.70 7.98
CA PHE A 211 17.86 -8.35 6.70
C PHE A 211 16.72 -7.65 5.95
N PHE A 212 15.63 -7.35 6.62
CA PHE A 212 14.48 -6.65 6.00
C PHE A 212 14.82 -5.23 5.59
N ALA A 213 15.65 -4.52 6.35
CA ALA A 213 16.14 -3.19 5.97
C ALA A 213 17.00 -3.26 4.70
N SER A 214 17.94 -4.19 4.64
CA SER A 214 18.81 -4.40 3.48
C SER A 214 18.00 -4.76 2.23
N PHE A 215 17.00 -5.64 2.37
CA PHE A 215 16.09 -5.97 1.28
C PHE A 215 15.27 -4.76 0.83
N SER A 216 14.81 -3.92 1.76
CA SER A 216 14.05 -2.70 1.44
C SER A 216 14.89 -1.71 0.64
N ILE A 217 16.17 -1.54 0.97
CA ILE A 217 17.11 -0.70 0.22
C ILE A 217 17.36 -1.30 -1.17
N GLY A 218 17.63 -2.60 -1.26
CA GLY A 218 17.92 -3.28 -2.53
C GLY A 218 16.72 -3.29 -3.50
N SER A 219 15.50 -3.34 -2.98
CA SER A 219 14.27 -3.33 -3.80
C SER A 219 13.83 -1.92 -4.25
N PHE A 220 14.39 -0.86 -3.65
CA PHE A 220 14.00 0.52 -3.94
C PHE A 220 14.15 0.91 -5.42
N PRO A 221 15.26 0.61 -6.13
CA PRO A 221 15.38 0.92 -7.56
C PRO A 221 14.30 0.24 -8.42
N GLY A 222 13.98 -1.02 -8.13
CA GLY A 222 12.91 -1.75 -8.82
C GLY A 222 11.53 -1.13 -8.60
N THR A 223 11.26 -0.70 -7.37
CA THR A 223 10.00 -0.02 -7.02
C THR A 223 9.88 1.32 -7.74
N LEU A 224 10.96 2.11 -7.78
CA LEU A 224 11.00 3.37 -8.53
C LEU A 224 10.77 3.15 -10.02
N PHE A 225 11.45 2.14 -10.60
CA PHE A 225 11.26 1.81 -12.01
C PHE A 225 9.80 1.46 -12.30
N ASN A 226 9.21 0.57 -11.53
CA ASN A 226 7.85 0.10 -11.76
C ASN A 226 6.78 1.18 -11.54
N SER A 227 6.98 2.07 -10.56
CA SER A 227 5.97 3.07 -10.20
C SER A 227 6.06 4.38 -10.99
N VAL A 228 7.25 4.79 -11.41
CA VAL A 228 7.48 6.11 -12.04
C VAL A 228 7.98 5.97 -13.49
N ILE A 229 9.05 5.23 -13.70
CA ILE A 229 9.75 5.17 -14.98
C ILE A 229 8.98 4.32 -15.98
N GLY A 230 8.57 3.10 -15.59
CA GLY A 230 7.89 2.17 -16.48
C GLY A 230 6.60 2.73 -17.12
N PRO A 231 5.66 3.28 -16.36
CA PRO A 231 4.45 3.90 -16.89
C PRO A 231 4.73 5.06 -17.84
N SER A 232 5.80 5.85 -17.58
CA SER A 232 6.19 6.96 -18.44
C SER A 232 6.70 6.48 -19.81
N PHE A 233 7.50 5.43 -19.84
CA PHE A 233 7.95 4.81 -21.08
C PHE A 233 6.81 4.21 -21.91
N ILE A 234 5.85 3.55 -21.25
CA ILE A 234 4.68 2.98 -21.93
C ILE A 234 3.85 4.09 -22.59
N LYS A 235 3.61 5.20 -21.88
CA LYS A 235 2.88 6.36 -22.44
C LYS A 235 3.60 6.96 -23.66
N GLN A 236 4.93 7.08 -23.61
CA GLN A 236 5.72 7.59 -24.73
C GLN A 236 5.67 6.65 -25.94
N LYS A 237 5.81 5.34 -25.73
CA LYS A 237 5.74 4.32 -26.80
C LYS A 237 4.37 4.34 -27.50
N ILE A 238 3.28 4.47 -26.75
CA ILE A 238 1.93 4.59 -27.32
C ILE A 238 1.79 5.86 -28.15
N LYS A 239 2.31 7.00 -27.68
CA LYS A 239 2.27 8.27 -28.41
C LYS A 239 3.07 8.22 -29.71
N ILE A 240 4.24 7.60 -29.70
CA ILE A 240 5.09 7.42 -30.88
C ILE A 240 4.39 6.50 -31.89
N SER A 241 3.82 5.38 -31.46
CA SER A 241 3.08 4.45 -32.33
C SER A 241 1.86 5.11 -32.99
N TYR A 242 1.14 5.96 -32.21
CA TYR A 242 -0.01 6.71 -32.75
C TYR A 242 0.39 7.74 -33.78
N ASN A 243 1.49 8.47 -33.55
CA ASN A 243 2.00 9.44 -34.49
C ASN A 243 2.55 8.78 -35.76
N LEU A 244 3.21 7.63 -35.67
CA LEU A 244 3.66 6.84 -36.84
C LEU A 244 2.48 6.33 -37.66
N LYS A 245 1.42 5.85 -37.07
CA LYS A 245 0.19 5.44 -37.76
C LYS A 245 -0.47 6.62 -38.50
N ARG A 246 -0.44 7.82 -37.91
CA ARG A 246 -1.01 9.03 -38.50
C ARG A 246 -0.16 9.59 -39.69
N LEU A 247 1.13 9.27 -39.73
CA LEU A 247 2.02 9.65 -40.82
C LEU A 247 1.97 8.65 -42.01
N LEU A 248 1.42 7.44 -41.77
CA LEU A 248 1.29 6.37 -42.77
C LEU A 248 -0.14 6.29 -43.38
N LEU A 249 -1.06 7.13 -42.94
CA LEU A 249 -2.39 7.37 -43.49
C LEU A 249 -2.44 8.74 -44.17
#